data_a4569a9805b61e8e60e65cfe37b8da35
#
_entry.id   a4569a9805b61e8e60e65cfe37b8da35
#
_cell.length_a   1.000
_cell.length_b   1.000
_cell.length_c   1.000
_cell.angle_alpha   90.00
_cell.angle_beta   90.00
_cell.angle_gamma   90.00
#
_symmetry.space_group_name_H-M   'P 1'
#
loop_
_entity.id
_entity.type
_entity.pdbx_description
1 polymer ?
#
loop_
_entity_poly.entity_id
_entity_poly.type
_entity_poly.pdbx_seq_one_letter_code
_entity_poly.pdbx_strand_id
1 'polypeptide(L)'
;DLTDDYAMIPSEMKKVANFLGEDYLRDCDSNEFYIRLDEIREAVGDRPVLRAIHFFNEEHNVKNAVSSLENGKFDEFLDSIRKSGNSSFKYLQNVYTTRDIQHQNISVALALSESLLRNYGVCRVHGGGFAGTIQAFVKNDFVSNYKEFINKIFGENSCHVLKVRKYGGIKVM
;
A
#
# COMPACT_ATOMS: atom_id res chain seq x y z
N ASP A 1 6.03 15.60 -13.34
CA ASP A 1 6.63 14.29 -13.53
C ASP A 1 6.94 13.66 -12.16
N LEU A 2 6.47 12.42 -11.94
CA LEU A 2 6.60 11.68 -10.68
C LEU A 2 7.67 10.56 -10.76
N THR A 3 8.42 10.49 -11.85
CA THR A 3 9.43 9.45 -12.11
C THR A 3 10.43 9.35 -10.96
N ASP A 4 10.89 10.47 -10.43
CA ASP A 4 11.86 10.46 -9.33
C ASP A 4 11.22 9.97 -8.02
N ASP A 5 9.96 10.31 -7.75
CA ASP A 5 9.25 9.82 -6.56
C ASP A 5 9.14 8.29 -6.57
N TYR A 6 8.82 7.70 -7.74
CA TYR A 6 8.82 6.24 -7.92
C TYR A 6 10.21 5.64 -7.80
N ALA A 7 11.22 6.24 -8.43
CA ALA A 7 12.60 5.74 -8.40
C ALA A 7 13.23 5.79 -7.01
N MET A 8 12.85 6.76 -6.19
CA MET A 8 13.38 6.89 -4.83
C MET A 8 12.95 5.74 -3.90
N ILE A 9 11.80 5.09 -4.12
CA ILE A 9 11.36 3.98 -3.26
C ILE A 9 12.36 2.83 -3.29
N PRO A 10 12.62 2.17 -4.44
CA PRO A 10 13.58 1.07 -4.49
C PRO A 10 15.01 1.52 -4.18
N SER A 11 15.40 2.74 -4.56
CA SER A 11 16.72 3.28 -4.26
C SER A 11 16.99 3.41 -2.77
N GLU A 12 16.01 3.89 -2.00
CA GLU A 12 16.13 4.04 -0.55
C GLU A 12 16.07 2.69 0.18
N MET A 13 15.22 1.77 -0.26
CA MET A 13 15.21 0.40 0.26
C MET A 13 16.55 -0.30 0.02
N LYS A 14 17.17 -0.07 -1.15
CA LYS A 14 18.48 -0.62 -1.47
C LYS A 14 19.60 -0.06 -0.59
N LYS A 15 19.53 1.20 -0.18
CA LYS A 15 20.51 1.76 0.78
C LYS A 15 20.50 1.02 2.11
N VAL A 16 19.34 0.66 2.62
CA VAL A 16 19.22 -0.13 3.86
C VAL A 16 19.75 -1.54 3.66
N ALA A 17 19.38 -2.21 2.56
CA ALA A 17 19.88 -3.54 2.24
C ALA A 17 21.41 -3.56 2.15
N ASN A 18 22.00 -2.61 1.41
CA ASN A 18 23.46 -2.49 1.27
C ASN A 18 24.17 -2.23 2.62
N PHE A 19 23.56 -1.46 3.53
CA PHE A 19 24.11 -1.26 4.87
C PHE A 19 24.18 -2.58 5.66
N LEU A 20 23.21 -3.47 5.43
CA LEU A 20 23.18 -4.82 6.02
C LEU A 20 24.00 -5.86 5.24
N GLY A 21 24.67 -5.45 4.17
CA GLY A 21 25.53 -6.32 3.37
C GLY A 21 24.82 -7.10 2.26
N GLU A 22 23.56 -6.75 1.96
CA GLU A 22 22.73 -7.41 0.98
C GLU A 22 22.33 -6.49 -0.18
N ASP A 23 21.94 -7.08 -1.31
CA ASP A 23 21.47 -6.34 -2.48
C ASP A 23 19.99 -5.93 -2.37
N TYR A 24 19.17 -6.72 -1.68
CA TYR A 24 17.74 -6.52 -1.54
C TYR A 24 17.27 -6.78 -0.11
N LEU A 25 16.26 -6.02 0.35
CA LEU A 25 15.68 -6.20 1.69
C LEU A 25 15.10 -7.60 1.95
N ARG A 26 14.69 -8.33 0.91
CA ARG A 26 14.20 -9.71 1.04
C ARG A 26 15.27 -10.69 1.53
N ASP A 27 16.54 -10.36 1.29
CA ASP A 27 17.68 -11.19 1.64
C ASP A 27 18.23 -10.83 3.04
N CYS A 28 17.79 -9.70 3.60
CA CYS A 28 18.18 -9.21 4.92
C CYS A 28 17.42 -9.93 6.05
N ASP A 29 18.10 -10.17 7.16
CA ASP A 29 17.44 -10.57 8.41
C ASP A 29 16.73 -9.37 9.05
N SER A 30 15.41 -9.47 9.19
CA SER A 30 14.62 -8.42 9.83
C SER A 30 14.98 -8.20 11.30
N ASN A 31 15.46 -9.22 12.03
CA ASN A 31 15.89 -9.06 13.42
C ASN A 31 17.17 -8.25 13.47
N GLU A 32 18.14 -8.51 12.58
CA GLU A 32 19.37 -7.71 12.49
C GLU A 32 19.04 -6.25 12.16
N PHE A 33 18.10 -6.01 11.23
CA PHE A 33 17.63 -4.65 10.93
C PHE A 33 17.14 -3.92 12.18
N TYR A 34 16.31 -4.55 13.01
CA TYR A 34 15.79 -3.89 14.22
C TYR A 34 16.83 -3.75 15.33
N ILE A 35 17.78 -4.66 15.45
CA ILE A 35 18.89 -4.56 16.43
C ILE A 35 19.80 -3.38 16.11
N ARG A 36 20.07 -3.14 14.81
CA ARG A 36 21.00 -2.10 14.34
C ARG A 36 20.28 -0.84 13.84
N LEU A 37 19.04 -0.62 14.27
CA LEU A 37 18.19 0.44 13.73
C LEU A 37 18.77 1.85 13.90
N ASP A 38 19.43 2.13 15.00
CA ASP A 38 20.11 3.39 15.28
C ASP A 38 21.28 3.64 14.32
N GLU A 39 22.14 2.65 14.13
CA GLU A 39 23.27 2.71 13.17
C GLU A 39 22.76 2.94 11.74
N ILE A 40 21.73 2.18 11.32
CA ILE A 40 21.12 2.30 10.00
C ILE A 40 20.54 3.70 9.81
N ARG A 41 19.78 4.18 10.79
CA ARG A 41 19.15 5.50 10.74
C ARG A 41 20.18 6.62 10.62
N GLU A 42 21.29 6.54 11.34
CA GLU A 42 22.40 7.50 11.25
C GLU A 42 23.04 7.47 9.86
N ALA A 43 23.23 6.28 9.27
CA ALA A 43 23.90 6.10 7.99
C ALA A 43 23.05 6.49 6.79
N VAL A 44 21.76 6.17 6.78
CA VAL A 44 20.90 6.31 5.57
C VAL A 44 19.75 7.31 5.74
N GLY A 45 19.46 7.74 6.96
CA GLY A 45 18.38 8.69 7.29
C GLY A 45 17.03 8.02 7.57
N ASP A 46 16.04 8.83 7.97
CA ASP A 46 14.75 8.36 8.48
C ASP A 46 13.86 7.73 7.41
N ARG A 47 13.75 8.33 6.21
CA ARG A 47 12.83 7.84 5.19
C ARG A 47 13.21 6.47 4.61
N PRO A 48 14.49 6.15 4.31
CA PRO A 48 14.91 4.80 3.95
C PRO A 48 14.55 3.76 5.01
N VAL A 49 14.72 4.10 6.31
CA VAL A 49 14.35 3.25 7.43
C VAL A 49 12.83 3.01 7.47
N LEU A 50 12.01 4.04 7.31
CA LEU A 50 10.55 3.89 7.25
C LEU A 50 10.12 2.97 6.10
N ARG A 51 10.74 3.10 4.93
CA ARG A 51 10.47 2.25 3.76
C ARG A 51 10.88 0.80 3.98
N ALA A 52 11.98 0.56 4.70
CA ALA A 52 12.38 -0.79 5.10
C ALA A 52 11.41 -1.39 6.12
N ILE A 53 10.94 -0.61 7.12
CA ILE A 53 9.89 -1.04 8.05
C ILE A 53 8.61 -1.42 7.30
N HIS A 54 8.21 -0.62 6.30
CA HIS A 54 7.08 -0.97 5.44
C HIS A 54 7.28 -2.32 4.78
N PHE A 55 8.45 -2.55 4.17
CA PHE A 55 8.77 -3.80 3.47
C PHE A 55 8.62 -5.02 4.38
N PHE A 56 9.26 -5.02 5.55
CA PHE A 56 9.18 -6.15 6.50
C PHE A 56 7.77 -6.37 7.05
N ASN A 57 7.02 -5.29 7.30
CA ASN A 57 5.62 -5.38 7.72
C ASN A 57 4.74 -5.99 6.62
N GLU A 58 4.95 -5.62 5.35
CA GLU A 58 4.18 -6.14 4.22
C GLU A 58 4.45 -7.62 3.97
N GLU A 59 5.68 -8.09 4.13
CA GLU A 59 5.96 -9.54 4.04
C GLU A 59 5.15 -10.35 5.05
N HIS A 60 5.06 -9.88 6.29
CA HIS A 60 4.23 -10.52 7.31
C HIS A 60 2.74 -10.38 7.01
N ASN A 61 2.33 -9.20 6.60
CA ASN A 61 0.93 -8.87 6.32
C ASN A 61 0.36 -9.67 5.13
N VAL A 62 1.15 -9.89 4.09
CA VAL A 62 0.76 -10.73 2.94
C VAL A 62 0.56 -12.19 3.38
N LYS A 63 1.45 -12.74 4.20
CA LYS A 63 1.31 -14.11 4.75
C LYS A 63 0.01 -14.25 5.54
N ASN A 64 -0.31 -13.26 6.38
CA ASN A 64 -1.55 -13.25 7.15
C ASN A 64 -2.79 -13.15 6.24
N ALA A 65 -2.75 -12.29 5.22
CA ALA A 65 -3.84 -12.15 4.26
C ALA A 65 -4.12 -13.46 3.50
N VAL A 66 -3.08 -14.14 3.03
CA VAL A 66 -3.21 -15.44 2.36
C VAL A 66 -3.81 -16.47 3.30
N SER A 67 -3.24 -16.63 4.51
CA SER A 67 -3.75 -17.57 5.52
C SER A 67 -5.21 -17.28 5.89
N SER A 68 -5.58 -16.02 6.02
CA SER A 68 -6.97 -15.63 6.32
C SER A 68 -7.93 -16.05 5.21
N LEU A 69 -7.56 -15.88 3.94
CA LEU A 69 -8.37 -16.33 2.81
C LEU A 69 -8.49 -17.85 2.73
N GLU A 70 -7.38 -18.58 2.93
CA GLU A 70 -7.36 -20.05 2.93
C GLU A 70 -8.24 -20.64 4.02
N ASN A 71 -8.35 -19.98 5.17
CA ASN A 71 -9.17 -20.39 6.30
C ASN A 71 -10.59 -19.79 6.29
N GLY A 72 -11.00 -19.08 5.24
CA GLY A 72 -12.32 -18.48 5.12
C GLY A 72 -12.59 -17.31 6.07
N LYS A 73 -11.55 -16.71 6.64
CA LYS A 73 -11.61 -15.60 7.60
C LYS A 73 -11.55 -14.25 6.90
N PHE A 74 -12.61 -13.91 6.21
CA PHE A 74 -12.63 -12.74 5.34
C PHE A 74 -12.43 -11.41 6.09
N ASP A 75 -12.90 -11.29 7.31
CA ASP A 75 -12.70 -10.06 8.11
C ASP A 75 -11.23 -9.88 8.50
N GLU A 76 -10.49 -10.95 8.80
CA GLU A 76 -9.04 -10.91 9.05
C GLU A 76 -8.27 -10.51 7.78
N PHE A 77 -8.72 -10.99 6.61
CA PHE A 77 -8.19 -10.54 5.31
C PHE A 77 -8.40 -9.03 5.11
N LEU A 78 -9.61 -8.51 5.34
CA LEU A 78 -9.88 -7.09 5.24
C LEU A 78 -9.05 -6.25 6.22
N ASP A 79 -8.81 -6.76 7.43
CA ASP A 79 -7.92 -6.12 8.39
C ASP A 79 -6.46 -6.06 7.90
N SER A 80 -6.00 -7.10 7.22
CA SER A 80 -4.68 -7.11 6.55
C SER A 80 -4.60 -6.06 5.45
N ILE A 81 -5.65 -5.88 4.65
CA ILE A 81 -5.73 -4.81 3.63
C ILE A 81 -5.65 -3.42 4.29
N ARG A 82 -6.35 -3.21 5.40
CA ARG A 82 -6.32 -1.94 6.14
C ARG A 82 -4.92 -1.66 6.72
N LYS A 83 -4.28 -2.66 7.31
CA LYS A 83 -2.90 -2.56 7.84
C LYS A 83 -1.90 -2.21 6.73
N SER A 84 -2.03 -2.84 5.56
CA SER A 84 -1.22 -2.56 4.39
C SER A 84 -1.41 -1.11 3.90
N GLY A 85 -2.65 -0.61 3.82
CA GLY A 85 -2.95 0.78 3.49
C GLY A 85 -2.32 1.78 4.46
N ASN A 86 -2.46 1.53 5.76
CA ASN A 86 -1.85 2.34 6.81
C ASN A 86 -0.31 2.34 6.72
N SER A 87 0.29 1.19 6.46
CA SER A 87 1.73 1.05 6.29
C SER A 87 2.23 1.80 5.05
N SER A 88 1.52 1.71 3.95
CA SER A 88 1.81 2.48 2.73
C SER A 88 1.79 3.98 2.99
N PHE A 89 0.75 4.49 3.65
CA PHE A 89 0.62 5.92 3.93
C PHE A 89 1.72 6.42 4.89
N LYS A 90 1.91 5.70 6.01
CA LYS A 90 2.78 6.16 7.11
C LYS A 90 4.26 5.92 6.86
N TYR A 91 4.60 4.77 6.26
CA TYR A 91 5.99 4.29 6.19
C TYR A 91 6.54 4.31 4.77
N LEU A 92 5.82 3.75 3.79
CA LEU A 92 6.26 3.81 2.40
C LEU A 92 6.20 5.24 1.85
N GLN A 93 5.21 6.02 2.29
CA GLN A 93 5.00 7.41 1.90
C GLN A 93 4.86 7.56 0.38
N ASN A 94 3.99 6.73 -0.21
CA ASN A 94 3.72 6.70 -1.64
C ASN A 94 2.33 7.23 -2.02
N VAL A 95 1.67 7.99 -1.13
CA VAL A 95 0.31 8.47 -1.35
C VAL A 95 0.28 9.86 -1.99
N TYR A 96 1.25 10.69 -1.67
CA TYR A 96 1.42 12.02 -2.27
C TYR A 96 2.90 12.36 -2.44
N THR A 97 3.19 13.28 -3.37
CA THR A 97 4.54 13.83 -3.53
C THR A 97 4.75 15.04 -2.63
N THR A 98 5.95 15.19 -2.07
CA THR A 98 6.34 16.38 -1.32
C THR A 98 6.64 17.59 -2.20
N ARG A 99 6.70 17.43 -3.53
CA ARG A 99 6.93 18.49 -4.50
C ARG A 99 5.67 19.32 -4.80
N ASP A 100 4.50 18.69 -4.61
CA ASP A 100 3.19 19.33 -4.77
C ASP A 100 2.28 18.93 -3.62
N ILE A 101 2.37 19.67 -2.53
CA ILE A 101 1.58 19.44 -1.32
C ILE A 101 0.14 19.96 -1.45
N GLN A 102 -0.18 20.72 -2.50
CA GLN A 102 -1.53 21.25 -2.71
C GLN A 102 -2.44 20.26 -3.44
N HIS A 103 -1.89 19.35 -4.25
CA HIS A 103 -2.66 18.41 -5.04
C HIS A 103 -2.43 16.97 -4.53
N GLN A 104 -3.30 16.54 -3.64
CA GLN A 104 -3.23 15.22 -2.98
C GLN A 104 -4.49 14.39 -3.23
N ASN A 105 -4.83 14.16 -4.48
CA ASN A 105 -6.07 13.47 -4.88
C ASN A 105 -6.20 12.07 -4.24
N ILE A 106 -5.10 11.31 -4.15
CA ILE A 106 -5.09 9.98 -3.52
C ILE A 106 -5.39 10.09 -2.02
N SER A 107 -4.77 11.04 -1.31
CA SER A 107 -5.02 11.27 0.11
C SER A 107 -6.49 11.61 0.37
N VAL A 108 -7.06 12.48 -0.46
CA VAL A 108 -8.49 12.87 -0.38
C VAL A 108 -9.38 11.65 -0.65
N ALA A 109 -9.07 10.87 -1.70
CA ALA A 109 -9.84 9.68 -2.04
C ALA A 109 -9.81 8.63 -0.91
N LEU A 110 -8.66 8.40 -0.29
CA LEU A 110 -8.53 7.50 0.86
C LEU A 110 -9.34 8.01 2.06
N ALA A 111 -9.18 9.27 2.46
CA ALA A 111 -9.88 9.84 3.61
C ALA A 111 -11.41 9.77 3.46
N LEU A 112 -11.92 10.10 2.27
CA LEU A 112 -13.36 10.01 1.97
C LEU A 112 -13.84 8.56 1.94
N SER A 113 -13.06 7.66 1.34
CA SER A 113 -13.39 6.23 1.28
C SER A 113 -13.40 5.60 2.67
N GLU A 114 -12.41 5.88 3.51
CA GLU A 114 -12.37 5.39 4.90
C GLU A 114 -13.58 5.87 5.71
N SER A 115 -13.93 7.16 5.56
CA SER A 115 -15.10 7.73 6.23
C SER A 115 -16.42 7.07 5.80
N LEU A 116 -16.57 6.78 4.50
CA LEU A 116 -17.78 6.22 3.93
C LEU A 116 -17.87 4.71 4.17
N LEU A 117 -16.76 4.00 4.07
CA LEU A 117 -16.73 2.53 4.12
C LEU A 117 -16.81 1.94 5.52
N ARG A 118 -16.53 2.65 6.58
CA ARG A 118 -16.57 2.22 8.00
C ARG A 118 -16.91 0.74 8.26
N ASN A 119 -18.21 0.40 8.12
CA ASN A 119 -18.75 -0.96 8.31
C ASN A 119 -19.01 -1.70 6.98
N TYR A 120 -18.72 -1.07 5.85
CA TYR A 120 -19.04 -1.57 4.51
C TYR A 120 -17.82 -2.00 3.71
N GLY A 121 -16.63 -1.80 4.23
CA GLY A 121 -15.43 -2.20 3.51
C GLY A 121 -14.13 -1.59 4.04
N VAL A 122 -13.11 -1.70 3.21
CA VAL A 122 -11.77 -1.14 3.47
C VAL A 122 -11.17 -0.60 2.16
N CYS A 123 -10.24 0.33 2.26
CA CYS A 123 -9.51 0.82 1.10
C CYS A 123 -8.01 0.97 1.39
N ARG A 124 -7.25 1.07 0.33
CA ARG A 124 -5.81 1.35 0.36
C ARG A 124 -5.35 2.00 -0.94
N VAL A 125 -4.18 2.61 -0.93
CA VAL A 125 -3.51 2.98 -2.18
C VAL A 125 -3.20 1.71 -2.99
N HIS A 126 -3.34 1.78 -4.31
CA HIS A 126 -3.08 0.67 -5.22
C HIS A 126 -1.84 0.91 -6.07
N GLY A 127 -1.04 -0.14 -6.28
CA GLY A 127 0.17 -0.09 -7.10
C GLY A 127 1.24 0.85 -6.53
N GLY A 128 1.93 1.56 -7.40
CA GLY A 128 3.04 2.45 -7.03
C GLY A 128 2.64 3.70 -6.22
N GLY A 129 1.37 4.03 -6.19
CA GLY A 129 0.88 5.21 -5.48
C GLY A 129 1.02 6.52 -6.27
N PHE A 130 1.26 7.61 -5.58
CA PHE A 130 1.44 9.01 -6.06
C PHE A 130 0.31 9.53 -6.96
N ALA A 131 0.33 9.30 -8.27
CA ALA A 131 -0.72 9.70 -9.21
C ALA A 131 -1.61 8.54 -9.67
N GLY A 132 -1.52 7.39 -9.00
CA GLY A 132 -2.23 6.18 -9.39
C GLY A 132 -3.67 6.15 -8.89
N THR A 133 -4.05 4.99 -8.39
CA THR A 133 -5.40 4.67 -7.96
C THR A 133 -5.44 4.20 -6.51
N ILE A 134 -6.62 4.22 -5.93
CA ILE A 134 -6.93 3.46 -4.71
C ILE A 134 -7.67 2.17 -5.07
N GLN A 135 -7.59 1.20 -4.20
CA GLN A 135 -8.37 -0.03 -4.24
C GLN A 135 -9.31 -0.06 -3.03
N ALA A 136 -10.57 -0.37 -3.27
CA ALA A 136 -11.56 -0.54 -2.22
C ALA A 136 -12.21 -1.91 -2.32
N PHE A 137 -12.32 -2.60 -1.19
CA PHE A 137 -13.12 -3.81 -1.01
C PHE A 137 -14.42 -3.39 -0.35
N VAL A 138 -15.51 -3.49 -1.06
CA VAL A 138 -16.81 -2.93 -0.67
C VAL A 138 -17.86 -4.04 -0.60
N LYS A 139 -18.67 -4.07 0.44
CA LYS A 139 -19.82 -5.00 0.54
C LYS A 139 -20.74 -4.81 -0.66
N ASN A 140 -21.26 -5.91 -1.23
CA ASN A 140 -22.03 -5.91 -2.47
C ASN A 140 -23.26 -4.99 -2.43
N ASP A 141 -23.93 -4.91 -1.30
CA ASP A 141 -25.10 -4.07 -1.07
C ASP A 141 -24.77 -2.57 -1.00
N PHE A 142 -23.51 -2.20 -0.84
CA PHE A 142 -23.05 -0.82 -0.73
C PHE A 142 -22.29 -0.32 -1.97
N VAL A 143 -21.98 -1.18 -2.94
CA VAL A 143 -21.17 -0.83 -4.12
C VAL A 143 -21.75 0.34 -4.91
N SER A 144 -23.06 0.34 -5.15
CA SER A 144 -23.72 1.40 -5.93
C SER A 144 -23.60 2.76 -5.25
N ASN A 145 -23.84 2.83 -3.95
CA ASN A 145 -23.72 4.06 -3.17
C ASN A 145 -22.26 4.57 -3.15
N TYR A 146 -21.30 3.66 -2.98
CA TYR A 146 -19.89 4.02 -2.99
C TYR A 146 -19.46 4.57 -4.36
N LYS A 147 -19.86 3.90 -5.45
CA LYS A 147 -19.55 4.34 -6.82
C LYS A 147 -20.14 5.72 -7.12
N GLU A 148 -21.40 5.93 -6.78
CA GLU A 148 -22.06 7.22 -6.98
C GLU A 148 -21.34 8.35 -6.23
N PHE A 149 -20.99 8.10 -4.97
CA PHE A 149 -20.29 9.06 -4.14
C PHE A 149 -18.91 9.42 -4.73
N ILE A 150 -18.11 8.44 -5.12
CA ILE A 150 -16.77 8.67 -5.68
C ILE A 150 -16.88 9.40 -7.03
N ASN A 151 -17.78 8.98 -7.92
CA ASN A 151 -17.98 9.63 -9.21
C ASN A 151 -18.46 11.08 -9.08
N LYS A 152 -19.26 11.40 -8.06
CA LYS A 152 -19.70 12.77 -7.78
C LYS A 152 -18.54 13.70 -7.45
N ILE A 153 -17.52 13.18 -6.76
CA ILE A 153 -16.39 14.01 -6.28
C ILE A 153 -15.26 14.07 -7.29
N PHE A 154 -14.92 12.93 -7.91
CA PHE A 154 -13.75 12.81 -8.79
C PHE A 154 -14.10 12.80 -10.29
N GLY A 155 -15.39 12.89 -10.63
CA GLY A 155 -15.89 12.88 -12.01
C GLY A 155 -16.45 11.54 -12.43
N GLU A 156 -17.28 11.55 -13.49
CA GLU A 156 -17.85 10.33 -14.05
C GLU A 156 -16.79 9.33 -14.46
N ASN A 157 -17.05 8.07 -14.20
CA ASN A 157 -16.14 6.94 -14.49
C ASN A 157 -14.82 6.95 -13.71
N SER A 158 -14.72 7.71 -12.62
CA SER A 158 -13.56 7.62 -11.71
C SER A 158 -13.57 6.34 -10.85
N CYS A 159 -14.74 5.70 -10.68
CA CYS A 159 -14.89 4.46 -9.94
C CYS A 159 -15.29 3.30 -10.85
N HIS A 160 -14.40 2.29 -10.95
CA HIS A 160 -14.63 1.07 -11.71
C HIS A 160 -14.86 -0.12 -10.79
N VAL A 161 -15.97 -0.84 -10.99
CA VAL A 161 -16.23 -2.08 -10.26
C VAL A 161 -15.52 -3.23 -10.94
N LEU A 162 -14.59 -3.86 -10.22
CA LEU A 162 -13.80 -4.98 -10.70
C LEU A 162 -14.18 -6.26 -9.97
N LYS A 163 -13.94 -7.40 -10.60
CA LYS A 163 -14.04 -8.71 -9.98
C LYS A 163 -12.69 -9.42 -10.10
N VAL A 164 -12.26 -10.03 -9.00
CA VAL A 164 -11.08 -10.90 -9.03
C VAL A 164 -11.43 -12.13 -9.86
N ARG A 165 -10.67 -12.38 -10.93
CA ARG A 165 -10.86 -13.56 -11.78
C ARG A 165 -10.34 -14.81 -11.07
N LYS A 166 -10.96 -15.97 -11.40
CA LYS A 166 -10.65 -17.25 -10.78
C LYS A 166 -9.19 -17.70 -11.00
N TYR A 167 -8.62 -17.34 -12.13
CA TYR A 167 -7.27 -17.76 -12.52
C TYR A 167 -6.33 -16.56 -12.60
N GLY A 168 -5.08 -16.73 -12.13
CA GLY A 168 -3.99 -15.77 -12.25
C GLY A 168 -3.49 -15.63 -13.69
N GLY A 169 -2.18 -15.46 -13.88
CA GLY A 169 -1.56 -15.48 -15.20
C GLY A 169 -1.63 -16.89 -15.79
N ILE A 170 -2.28 -17.05 -16.94
CA ILE A 170 -2.36 -18.31 -17.69
C ILE A 170 -1.77 -18.11 -19.08
N LYS A 171 -1.12 -19.15 -19.60
CA LYS A 171 -0.66 -19.16 -20.98
C LYS A 171 -1.88 -19.25 -21.89
N VAL A 172 -2.03 -18.29 -22.79
CA VAL A 172 -3.02 -18.33 -23.87
C VAL A 172 -2.31 -18.90 -25.08
N MET A 173 -2.79 -20.04 -25.56
CA MET A 173 -2.28 -20.67 -26.78
C MET A 173 -2.91 -20.02 -27.99
#